data_3e730fa4b8b75cd9922f69c6d3408126
#
_entry.id   3e730fa4b8b75cd9922f69c6d3408126
#
_cell.length_a   1.000
_cell.length_b   1.000
_cell.length_c   1.000
_cell.angle_alpha   90.00
_cell.angle_beta   90.00
_cell.angle_gamma   90.00
#
_symmetry.space_group_name_H-M   'P 1'
#
loop_
_entity.id
_entity.type
_entity.pdbx_description
1 polymer ?
#
loop_
_entity_poly.entity_id
_entity_poly.type
_entity_poly.pdbx_seq_one_letter_code
_entity_poly.pdbx_strand_id
1 'polypeptide(L)'
;MTDEAVTGIENLSQETRTFSPPTEFVQDAVARPSLYEEAERDRLAFWRSRASLLSWETPFTQTLDWSNPPFARWFADGTLNVAYNCVDRHVESGHGDQVALLAEYEDGSDAAFTYADVKDEISRMANVLVDLGVRTGDRVAIYLPMIPEAVFAKIGRASCRERV
;
A
#
# COMPACT_ATOMS: atom_id res chain seq x y z
N MET A 1 34.68 39.39 -6.33
CA MET A 1 34.78 38.08 -5.69
C MET A 1 34.13 37.10 -6.66
N THR A 2 35.00 36.39 -7.36
CA THR A 2 34.61 35.43 -8.41
C THR A 2 34.04 34.19 -7.74
N ASP A 3 32.81 33.89 -8.09
CA ASP A 3 32.09 32.66 -7.72
C ASP A 3 32.84 31.49 -8.41
N GLU A 4 33.68 30.77 -7.64
CA GLU A 4 34.28 29.53 -8.12
C GLU A 4 33.19 28.50 -8.28
N ALA A 5 32.83 28.21 -9.51
CA ALA A 5 31.93 27.11 -9.84
C ALA A 5 32.52 25.82 -9.26
N VAL A 6 31.88 25.27 -8.23
CA VAL A 6 32.19 23.96 -7.66
C VAL A 6 31.96 22.93 -8.77
N THR A 7 33.07 22.47 -9.37
CA THR A 7 33.03 21.48 -10.46
C THR A 7 33.46 20.13 -9.92
N GLY A 8 32.64 19.12 -10.06
CA GLY A 8 32.95 17.74 -9.72
C GLY A 8 31.84 16.97 -9.00
N ILE A 9 32.21 15.80 -8.49
CA ILE A 9 31.31 14.88 -7.77
C ILE A 9 30.65 15.55 -6.54
N GLU A 10 31.31 16.50 -5.90
CA GLU A 10 30.81 17.28 -4.77
C GLU A 10 29.54 18.09 -5.14
N ASN A 11 29.43 18.52 -6.40
CA ASN A 11 28.24 19.23 -6.88
C ASN A 11 26.98 18.32 -7.01
N LEU A 12 27.18 17.01 -7.14
CA LEU A 12 26.09 16.02 -7.21
C LEU A 12 25.44 15.78 -5.85
N SER A 13 26.16 16.06 -4.74
CA SER A 13 25.64 15.89 -3.38
C SER A 13 24.88 17.12 -2.85
N GLN A 14 24.96 18.26 -3.56
CA GLN A 14 24.32 19.52 -3.19
C GLN A 14 23.29 19.97 -4.24
N GLU A 15 22.35 19.09 -4.55
CA GLU A 15 21.29 19.42 -5.51
C GLU A 15 20.31 20.42 -4.89
N THR A 16 20.29 21.63 -5.44
CA THR A 16 19.41 22.73 -5.00
C THR A 16 18.33 23.08 -6.03
N ARG A 17 18.35 22.45 -7.20
CA ARG A 17 17.36 22.71 -8.26
C ARG A 17 15.99 22.17 -7.83
N THR A 18 14.96 22.96 -8.08
CA THR A 18 13.57 22.56 -7.91
C THR A 18 12.87 22.57 -9.26
N PHE A 19 12.05 21.58 -9.50
CA PHE A 19 11.28 21.44 -10.73
C PHE A 19 9.79 21.55 -10.39
N SER A 20 9.13 22.56 -10.93
CA SER A 20 7.68 22.69 -10.77
C SER A 20 7.00 21.59 -11.60
N PRO A 21 6.02 20.89 -11.04
CA PRO A 21 5.26 19.89 -11.80
C PRO A 21 4.42 20.56 -12.90
N PRO A 22 4.13 19.86 -14.02
CA PRO A 22 3.21 20.36 -15.05
C PRO A 22 1.85 20.73 -14.47
N THR A 23 1.23 21.78 -15.01
CA THR A 23 -0.05 22.31 -14.50
C THR A 23 -1.17 21.26 -14.55
N GLU A 24 -1.23 20.47 -15.63
CA GLU A 24 -2.22 19.39 -15.79
C GLU A 24 -2.06 18.33 -14.70
N PHE A 25 -0.81 17.92 -14.43
CA PHE A 25 -0.53 16.97 -13.34
C PHE A 25 -0.99 17.49 -11.98
N VAL A 26 -0.77 18.80 -11.71
CA VAL A 26 -1.21 19.41 -10.43
C VAL A 26 -2.74 19.46 -10.31
N GLN A 27 -3.45 19.69 -11.43
CA GLN A 27 -4.92 19.74 -11.44
C GLN A 27 -5.54 18.37 -11.14
N ASP A 28 -4.93 17.30 -11.65
CA ASP A 28 -5.41 15.93 -11.49
C ASP A 28 -4.87 15.26 -10.22
N ALA A 29 -3.93 15.88 -9.52
CA ALA A 29 -3.32 15.32 -8.31
C ALA A 29 -4.37 15.15 -7.19
N VAL A 30 -4.45 13.93 -6.65
CA VAL A 30 -5.32 13.60 -5.52
C VAL A 30 -4.76 14.17 -4.20
N ALA A 31 -3.43 14.12 -4.02
CA ALA A 31 -2.76 14.70 -2.87
C ALA A 31 -2.46 16.19 -3.11
N ARG A 32 -3.26 17.05 -2.51
CA ARG A 32 -3.12 18.51 -2.60
C ARG A 32 -2.45 19.08 -1.35
N PRO A 33 -1.85 20.29 -1.41
CA PRO A 33 -1.22 20.93 -0.24
C PRO A 33 -2.12 20.98 0.98
N SER A 34 -3.43 21.16 0.80
CA SER A 34 -4.42 21.18 1.89
C SER A 34 -4.45 19.90 2.74
N LEU A 35 -4.09 18.75 2.16
CA LEU A 35 -4.00 17.49 2.94
C LEU A 35 -2.84 17.53 3.93
N TYR A 36 -1.72 18.13 3.55
CA TYR A 36 -0.57 18.29 4.44
C TYR A 36 -0.89 19.28 5.56
N GLU A 37 -1.54 20.39 5.25
CA GLU A 37 -1.99 21.37 6.24
C GLU A 37 -3.00 20.77 7.23
N GLU A 38 -3.92 19.92 6.78
CA GLU A 38 -4.84 19.16 7.61
C GLU A 38 -4.08 18.23 8.58
N ALA A 39 -3.11 17.48 8.04
CA ALA A 39 -2.28 16.56 8.82
C ALA A 39 -1.40 17.27 9.85
N GLU A 40 -0.86 18.45 9.53
CA GLU A 40 -0.07 19.27 10.44
C GLU A 40 -0.92 19.87 11.55
N ARG A 41 -2.16 20.27 11.27
CA ARG A 41 -3.08 20.85 12.25
C ARG A 41 -3.47 19.87 13.34
N ASP A 42 -3.84 18.64 12.95
CA ASP A 42 -4.16 17.55 13.90
C ASP A 42 -3.84 16.19 13.26
N ARG A 43 -2.62 15.71 13.50
CA ARG A 43 -2.15 14.45 12.96
C ARG A 43 -3.02 13.24 13.37
N LEU A 44 -3.52 13.23 14.60
CA LEU A 44 -4.30 12.09 15.09
C LEU A 44 -5.70 12.08 14.48
N ALA A 45 -6.36 13.22 14.37
CA ALA A 45 -7.64 13.34 13.70
C ALA A 45 -7.51 13.02 12.20
N PHE A 46 -6.45 13.49 11.54
CA PHE A 46 -6.16 13.18 10.15
C PHE A 46 -6.05 11.66 9.92
N TRP A 47 -5.20 10.97 10.66
CA TRP A 47 -5.04 9.53 10.49
C TRP A 47 -6.28 8.73 10.89
N ARG A 48 -7.03 9.18 11.89
CA ARG A 48 -8.34 8.61 12.23
C ARG A 48 -9.31 8.70 11.06
N SER A 49 -9.38 9.85 10.39
CA SER A 49 -10.24 10.04 9.22
C SER A 49 -9.83 9.16 8.05
N ARG A 50 -8.52 8.96 7.83
CA ARG A 50 -8.02 8.05 6.77
C ARG A 50 -8.32 6.59 7.10
N ALA A 51 -8.13 6.19 8.35
CA ALA A 51 -8.43 4.84 8.82
C ALA A 51 -9.91 4.48 8.70
N SER A 52 -10.83 5.47 8.81
CA SER A 52 -12.27 5.24 8.63
C SER A 52 -12.67 4.88 7.19
N LEU A 53 -11.78 5.05 6.21
CA LEU A 53 -12.00 4.60 4.83
C LEU A 53 -11.78 3.09 4.64
N LEU A 54 -11.22 2.43 5.64
CA LEU A 54 -11.00 0.98 5.64
C LEU A 54 -12.17 0.25 6.30
N SER A 55 -12.39 -0.99 5.87
CA SER A 55 -13.34 -1.90 6.51
C SER A 55 -12.65 -2.58 7.68
N TRP A 56 -13.12 -2.30 8.88
CA TRP A 56 -12.61 -2.88 10.13
C TRP A 56 -13.50 -4.03 10.57
N GLU A 57 -12.91 -5.14 10.96
CA GLU A 57 -13.59 -6.27 11.59
C GLU A 57 -13.92 -5.93 13.05
N THR A 58 -12.91 -5.38 13.76
CA THR A 58 -13.11 -4.75 15.05
C THR A 58 -12.66 -3.29 14.93
N PRO A 59 -13.58 -2.30 15.04
CA PRO A 59 -13.20 -0.90 15.00
C PRO A 59 -12.23 -0.54 16.12
N PHE A 60 -11.22 0.28 15.78
CA PHE A 60 -10.30 0.81 16.77
C PHE A 60 -10.95 1.92 17.61
N THR A 61 -10.52 2.06 18.86
CA THR A 61 -10.92 3.17 19.75
C THR A 61 -9.78 4.18 19.92
N GLN A 62 -8.54 3.71 19.90
CA GLN A 62 -7.34 4.53 20.08
C GLN A 62 -6.57 4.66 18.76
N THR A 63 -6.36 5.90 18.30
CA THR A 63 -5.63 6.17 17.05
C THR A 63 -4.14 5.87 17.18
N LEU A 64 -3.51 6.27 18.28
CA LEU A 64 -2.09 6.09 18.55
C LEU A 64 -1.86 5.79 20.02
N ASP A 65 -1.15 4.70 20.29
CA ASP A 65 -0.53 4.42 21.57
C ASP A 65 0.95 4.82 21.51
N TRP A 66 1.31 5.83 22.30
CA TRP A 66 2.68 6.35 22.44
C TRP A 66 3.20 6.17 23.87
N SER A 67 2.70 5.18 24.60
CA SER A 67 3.07 4.92 26.00
C SER A 67 4.52 4.44 26.18
N ASN A 68 5.13 3.90 25.11
CA ASN A 68 6.50 3.36 25.12
C ASN A 68 7.37 3.94 23.98
N PRO A 69 7.75 5.23 23.99
CA PRO A 69 8.59 5.81 22.95
C PRO A 69 9.96 5.10 22.82
N PRO A 70 10.52 4.93 21.62
CA PRO A 70 10.05 5.43 20.32
C PRO A 70 9.09 4.48 19.59
N PHE A 71 8.54 3.47 20.24
CA PHE A 71 7.72 2.43 19.62
C PHE A 71 6.26 2.86 19.53
N ALA A 72 5.89 3.44 18.37
CA ALA A 72 4.51 3.82 18.07
C ALA A 72 3.65 2.60 17.74
N ARG A 73 2.44 2.53 18.31
CA ARG A 73 1.43 1.54 17.94
C ARG A 73 0.17 2.26 17.45
N TRP A 74 -0.05 2.17 16.14
CA TRP A 74 -1.21 2.77 15.51
C TRP A 74 -2.37 1.78 15.49
N PHE A 75 -3.58 2.24 15.86
CA PHE A 75 -4.81 1.46 15.81
C PHE A 75 -4.70 0.10 16.48
N ALA A 76 -3.99 0.02 17.60
CA ALA A 76 -3.53 -1.24 18.21
C ALA A 76 -4.66 -2.14 18.73
N ASP A 77 -5.84 -1.60 18.96
CA ASP A 77 -7.05 -2.27 19.45
C ASP A 77 -8.05 -2.59 18.33
N GLY A 78 -7.74 -2.22 17.07
CA GLY A 78 -8.54 -2.54 15.91
C GLY A 78 -8.02 -3.76 15.17
N THR A 79 -8.91 -4.51 14.51
CA THR A 79 -8.56 -5.61 13.60
C THR A 79 -9.20 -5.42 12.24
N LEU A 80 -8.47 -5.75 11.19
CA LEU A 80 -8.97 -5.72 9.82
C LEU A 80 -8.34 -6.83 8.99
N ASN A 81 -9.02 -7.22 7.92
CA ASN A 81 -8.46 -8.10 6.90
C ASN A 81 -7.91 -7.27 5.74
N VAL A 82 -6.59 -7.36 5.50
CA VAL A 82 -5.93 -6.62 4.43
C VAL A 82 -6.36 -7.12 3.06
N ALA A 83 -6.48 -8.42 2.85
CA ALA A 83 -6.93 -8.99 1.58
C ALA A 83 -8.35 -8.53 1.24
N TYR A 84 -9.26 -8.55 2.21
CA TYR A 84 -10.61 -8.01 2.06
C TYR A 84 -10.57 -6.54 1.63
N ASN A 85 -9.80 -5.72 2.33
CA ASN A 85 -9.69 -4.29 2.01
C ASN A 85 -9.06 -4.01 0.66
N CYS A 86 -8.12 -4.85 0.20
CA CYS A 86 -7.45 -4.67 -1.08
C CYS A 86 -8.27 -5.19 -2.26
N VAL A 87 -9.06 -6.25 -2.09
CA VAL A 87 -9.68 -6.97 -3.22
C VAL A 87 -11.16 -7.24 -3.00
N ASP A 88 -11.54 -8.01 -1.97
CA ASP A 88 -12.89 -8.53 -1.85
C ASP A 88 -13.96 -7.44 -1.82
N ARG A 89 -13.75 -6.38 -1.02
CA ARG A 89 -14.71 -5.28 -0.92
C ARG A 89 -14.96 -4.56 -2.24
N HIS A 90 -13.96 -4.55 -3.14
CA HIS A 90 -14.11 -3.93 -4.46
C HIS A 90 -14.97 -4.80 -5.38
N VAL A 91 -14.81 -6.11 -5.32
CA VAL A 91 -15.68 -7.06 -6.04
C VAL A 91 -17.11 -6.95 -5.52
N GLU A 92 -17.30 -6.94 -4.19
CA GLU A 92 -18.61 -6.83 -3.54
C GLU A 92 -19.32 -5.50 -3.84
N SER A 93 -18.56 -4.42 -4.03
CA SER A 93 -19.12 -3.11 -4.42
C SER A 93 -19.36 -2.93 -5.91
N GLY A 94 -19.25 -4.02 -6.70
CA GLY A 94 -19.56 -4.01 -8.14
C GLY A 94 -18.42 -3.57 -9.05
N HIS A 95 -17.18 -3.52 -8.54
CA HIS A 95 -15.99 -3.17 -9.32
C HIS A 95 -15.20 -4.41 -9.79
N GLY A 96 -15.82 -5.60 -9.74
CA GLY A 96 -15.16 -6.87 -10.08
C GLY A 96 -14.52 -6.89 -11.46
N ASP A 97 -15.16 -6.27 -12.46
CA ASP A 97 -14.69 -6.22 -13.84
C ASP A 97 -13.68 -5.10 -14.12
N GLN A 98 -13.38 -4.25 -13.14
CA GLN A 98 -12.37 -3.21 -13.30
C GLN A 98 -10.97 -3.82 -13.22
N VAL A 99 -10.05 -3.31 -14.06
CA VAL A 99 -8.65 -3.71 -14.03
C VAL A 99 -8.01 -3.27 -12.71
N ALA A 100 -7.51 -4.24 -11.95
CA ALA A 100 -6.84 -4.05 -10.67
C ALA A 100 -5.31 -4.08 -10.80
N LEU A 101 -4.78 -4.85 -11.77
CA LEU A 101 -3.35 -5.02 -11.97
C LEU A 101 -3.04 -5.05 -13.47
N LEU A 102 -2.07 -4.25 -13.87
CA LEU A 102 -1.45 -4.31 -15.19
C LEU A 102 -0.02 -4.85 -15.02
N ALA A 103 0.36 -5.80 -15.84
CA ALA A 103 1.71 -6.33 -15.92
C ALA A 103 2.26 -6.10 -17.32
N GLU A 104 3.47 -5.56 -17.40
CA GLU A 104 4.23 -5.39 -18.63
C GLU A 104 5.51 -6.23 -18.50
N TYR A 105 5.79 -7.07 -19.48
CA TYR A 105 6.91 -8.00 -19.45
C TYR A 105 8.06 -7.50 -20.33
N GLU A 106 9.27 -8.02 -20.06
CA GLU A 106 10.49 -7.64 -20.80
C GLU A 106 10.44 -7.96 -22.30
N ASP A 107 9.62 -8.93 -22.70
CA ASP A 107 9.39 -9.28 -24.11
C ASP A 107 8.41 -8.35 -24.83
N GLY A 108 7.89 -7.32 -24.12
CA GLY A 108 6.92 -6.36 -24.63
C GLY A 108 5.48 -6.86 -24.62
N SER A 109 5.21 -8.04 -24.09
CA SER A 109 3.84 -8.50 -23.83
C SER A 109 3.28 -7.83 -22.58
N ASP A 110 1.95 -7.74 -22.51
CA ASP A 110 1.23 -7.21 -21.38
C ASP A 110 0.11 -8.15 -20.91
N ALA A 111 -0.30 -8.02 -19.66
CA ALA A 111 -1.44 -8.70 -19.10
C ALA A 111 -2.22 -7.77 -18.18
N ALA A 112 -3.55 -7.90 -18.20
CA ALA A 112 -4.45 -7.17 -17.33
C ALA A 112 -5.26 -8.15 -16.49
N PHE A 113 -5.32 -7.90 -15.18
CA PHE A 113 -6.10 -8.68 -14.24
C PHE A 113 -7.17 -7.80 -13.61
N THR A 114 -8.41 -8.22 -13.67
CA THR A 114 -9.52 -7.55 -12.98
C THR A 114 -9.49 -7.84 -11.49
N TYR A 115 -10.28 -7.10 -10.69
CA TYR A 115 -10.44 -7.42 -9.27
C TYR A 115 -10.97 -8.84 -9.05
N ALA A 116 -11.85 -9.35 -9.93
CA ALA A 116 -12.35 -10.72 -9.87
C ALA A 116 -11.22 -11.73 -10.14
N ASP A 117 -10.40 -11.51 -11.17
CA ASP A 117 -9.26 -12.38 -11.48
C ASP A 117 -8.26 -12.40 -10.31
N VAL A 118 -7.91 -11.23 -9.77
CA VAL A 118 -7.01 -11.12 -8.62
C VAL A 118 -7.58 -11.86 -7.42
N LYS A 119 -8.90 -11.75 -7.15
CA LYS A 119 -9.56 -12.47 -6.06
C LYS A 119 -9.42 -13.99 -6.22
N ASP A 120 -9.61 -14.50 -7.42
CA ASP A 120 -9.49 -15.93 -7.70
C ASP A 120 -8.04 -16.42 -7.49
N GLU A 121 -7.05 -15.68 -8.00
CA GLU A 121 -5.64 -16.04 -7.87
C GLU A 121 -5.15 -15.98 -6.41
N ILE A 122 -5.51 -14.96 -5.65
CA ILE A 122 -5.15 -14.87 -4.22
C ILE A 122 -5.83 -15.99 -3.40
N SER A 123 -7.06 -16.36 -3.76
CA SER A 123 -7.77 -17.45 -3.09
C SER A 123 -7.10 -18.80 -3.34
N ARG A 124 -6.66 -19.07 -4.58
CA ARG A 124 -5.87 -20.26 -4.92
C ARG A 124 -4.56 -20.29 -4.15
N MET A 125 -3.83 -19.15 -4.12
CA MET A 125 -2.58 -19.05 -3.37
C MET A 125 -2.79 -19.27 -1.88
N ALA A 126 -3.84 -18.70 -1.29
CA ALA A 126 -4.19 -18.90 0.10
C ALA A 126 -4.44 -20.39 0.42
N ASN A 127 -5.17 -21.11 -0.45
CA ASN A 127 -5.42 -22.53 -0.29
C ASN A 127 -4.13 -23.33 -0.35
N VAL A 128 -3.23 -23.05 -1.28
CA VAL A 128 -1.91 -23.70 -1.37
C VAL A 128 -1.10 -23.51 -0.08
N LEU A 129 -1.09 -22.30 0.48
CA LEU A 129 -0.38 -22.03 1.73
C LEU A 129 -0.98 -22.79 2.91
N VAL A 130 -2.31 -22.90 2.98
CA VAL A 130 -3.01 -23.68 4.00
C VAL A 130 -2.68 -25.17 3.87
N ASP A 131 -2.68 -25.71 2.65
CA ASP A 131 -2.34 -27.11 2.39
C ASP A 131 -0.89 -27.43 2.74
N LEU A 132 0.01 -26.46 2.59
CA LEU A 132 1.41 -26.56 3.03
C LEU A 132 1.57 -26.42 4.56
N GLY A 133 0.47 -26.21 5.29
CA GLY A 133 0.46 -26.15 6.75
C GLY A 133 0.78 -24.76 7.34
N VAL A 134 0.78 -23.70 6.52
CA VAL A 134 0.99 -22.32 7.00
C VAL A 134 -0.16 -21.91 7.92
N ARG A 135 0.16 -21.35 9.07
CA ARG A 135 -0.79 -20.93 10.10
C ARG A 135 -0.59 -19.48 10.51
N THR A 136 -1.55 -18.94 11.23
CA THR A 136 -1.46 -17.61 11.85
C THR A 136 -0.19 -17.48 12.68
N GLY A 137 0.60 -16.45 12.42
CA GLY A 137 1.90 -16.20 13.07
C GLY A 137 3.11 -16.72 12.29
N ASP A 138 2.94 -17.59 11.31
CA ASP A 138 4.05 -18.09 10.50
C ASP A 138 4.61 -17.00 9.58
N ARG A 139 5.90 -17.10 9.30
CA ARG A 139 6.60 -16.21 8.39
C ARG A 139 6.76 -16.89 7.04
N VAL A 140 6.24 -16.28 6.00
CA VAL A 140 6.38 -16.74 4.61
C VAL A 140 7.36 -15.83 3.90
N ALA A 141 8.46 -16.38 3.38
CA ALA A 141 9.39 -15.66 2.52
C ALA A 141 8.90 -15.73 1.06
N ILE A 142 8.85 -14.59 0.38
CA ILE A 142 8.52 -14.50 -1.03
C ILE A 142 9.81 -14.10 -1.77
N TYR A 143 10.28 -14.97 -2.66
CA TYR A 143 11.44 -14.73 -3.50
C TYR A 143 11.03 -14.92 -4.97
N LEU A 144 10.47 -13.87 -5.54
CA LEU A 144 9.94 -13.81 -6.90
C LEU A 144 10.44 -12.53 -7.58
N PRO A 145 10.63 -12.52 -8.92
CA PRO A 145 10.85 -11.29 -9.68
C PRO A 145 9.58 -10.42 -9.67
N MET A 146 9.61 -9.30 -10.41
CA MET A 146 8.46 -8.40 -10.57
C MET A 146 7.44 -9.00 -11.54
N ILE A 147 6.66 -9.95 -11.07
CA ILE A 147 5.60 -10.65 -11.80
C ILE A 147 4.29 -10.59 -11.00
N PRO A 148 3.13 -10.75 -11.64
CA PRO A 148 1.82 -10.70 -10.99
C PRO A 148 1.69 -11.68 -9.81
N GLU A 149 2.30 -12.85 -9.90
CA GLU A 149 2.30 -13.88 -8.86
C GLU A 149 2.92 -13.40 -7.55
N ALA A 150 3.85 -12.44 -7.59
CA ALA A 150 4.40 -11.84 -6.38
C ALA A 150 3.33 -11.04 -5.60
N VAL A 151 2.41 -10.39 -6.33
CA VAL A 151 1.26 -9.68 -5.75
C VAL A 151 0.26 -10.68 -5.18
N PHE A 152 -0.06 -11.74 -5.93
CA PHE A 152 -1.00 -12.79 -5.49
C PHE A 152 -0.48 -13.51 -4.24
N ALA A 153 0.81 -13.85 -4.21
CA ALA A 153 1.44 -14.48 -3.05
C ALA A 153 1.42 -13.57 -1.82
N LYS A 154 1.67 -12.27 -2.00
CA LYS A 154 1.68 -11.29 -0.91
C LYS A 154 0.30 -11.10 -0.30
N ILE A 155 -0.73 -10.98 -1.12
CA ILE A 155 -2.11 -10.78 -0.66
C ILE A 155 -2.70 -12.11 -0.17
N GLY A 156 -2.48 -13.22 -0.88
CA GLY A 156 -2.95 -14.54 -0.50
C GLY A 156 -2.41 -15.00 0.86
N ARG A 157 -1.14 -14.67 1.18
CA ARG A 157 -0.60 -14.88 2.53
C ARG A 157 -1.36 -14.08 3.59
N ALA A 158 -1.78 -12.85 3.29
CA ALA A 158 -2.56 -12.04 4.22
C ALA A 158 -3.91 -12.71 4.52
N SER A 159 -4.59 -13.26 3.51
CA SER A 159 -5.83 -14.02 3.69
C SER A 159 -5.70 -15.21 4.64
N CYS A 160 -4.54 -15.90 4.64
CA CYS A 160 -4.29 -17.01 5.56
C CYS A 160 -4.01 -16.56 7.00
N ARG A 161 -3.49 -15.34 7.17
CA ARG A 161 -2.99 -14.84 8.46
C ARG A 161 -4.06 -14.11 9.28
N GLU A 162 -5.05 -13.51 8.66
CA GLU A 162 -5.93 -12.51 9.27
C GLU A 162 -7.33 -13.00 9.58
N ARG A 163 -7.53 -14.31 9.67
CA ARG A 163 -8.65 -14.85 10.43
C ARG A 163 -8.24 -14.94 11.90
N VAL A 164 -8.20 -13.81 12.52
CA VAL A 164 -8.15 -13.70 13.99
C VAL A 164 -9.40 -12.98 14.44
#